data_484aabd571bf799663703d49f6c85770
#
_entry.id   484aabd571bf799663703d49f6c85770
#
_cell.length_a   1.000
_cell.length_b   1.000
_cell.length_c   1.000
_cell.angle_alpha   90.00
_cell.angle_beta   90.00
_cell.angle_gamma   90.00
#
_symmetry.space_group_name_H-M   'P 1'
#
loop_
_entity.id
_entity.type
_entity.pdbx_description
1 polymer ?
#
loop_
_entity_poly.entity_id
_entity_poly.type
_entity_poly.pdbx_seq_one_letter_code
_entity_poly.pdbx_strand_id
1 'polypeptide(L)'
;MAQLVCHQRGLSYLSRATLRALLILGIFAHAANAQQSTQYDQYELHHSIVYTTFLSPEVAAEYGITRGADKAMLTLSVRIPSSGDTSGRPMEIQGRTWDLITGGEMDVREIREGRATYYIVPFEFLDREYRFFEFTFVPEGAANEYEHKMKVQLWRQQ
;
A
#
# COMPACT_ATOMS: atom_id res chain seq x y z
N MET A 1 -70.37 16.95 21.51
CA MET A 1 -69.91 16.41 20.21
C MET A 1 -68.64 17.14 19.84
N ALA A 2 -67.51 16.57 20.10
CA ALA A 2 -66.20 17.14 19.79
C ALA A 2 -65.52 16.24 18.77
N GLN A 3 -65.16 16.80 17.64
CA GLN A 3 -64.48 16.07 16.57
C GLN A 3 -62.97 16.05 16.83
N LEU A 4 -62.41 14.85 16.90
CA LEU A 4 -60.98 14.58 16.80
C LEU A 4 -60.59 14.69 15.34
N VAL A 5 -59.79 15.70 14.99
CA VAL A 5 -59.08 15.74 13.71
C VAL A 5 -57.65 15.22 13.88
N CYS A 6 -57.42 14.08 13.30
CA CYS A 6 -56.17 13.34 13.36
C CYS A 6 -55.06 14.06 12.59
N HIS A 7 -53.95 14.36 13.29
CA HIS A 7 -52.77 14.97 12.72
C HIS A 7 -51.84 13.88 12.19
N GLN A 8 -52.08 13.45 10.95
CA GLN A 8 -51.19 12.54 10.23
C GLN A 8 -50.53 13.21 9.01
N ARG A 9 -49.60 14.12 9.23
CA ARG A 9 -48.76 14.62 8.13
C ARG A 9 -47.37 15.00 8.68
N GLY A 10 -46.45 14.06 8.85
CA GLY A 10 -45.11 14.39 9.30
C GLY A 10 -44.04 13.33 9.13
N LEU A 11 -44.41 12.08 8.81
CA LEU A 11 -43.39 10.99 8.82
C LEU A 11 -42.79 10.62 7.45
N SER A 12 -43.28 11.15 6.35
CA SER A 12 -42.84 10.70 5.02
C SER A 12 -41.62 11.46 4.43
N TYR A 13 -41.24 12.60 4.97
CA TYR A 13 -40.13 13.39 4.45
C TYR A 13 -38.78 13.07 5.09
N LEU A 14 -38.78 12.59 6.32
CA LEU A 14 -37.55 12.18 7.02
C LEU A 14 -36.92 10.91 6.45
N SER A 15 -37.71 10.00 5.88
CA SER A 15 -37.23 8.72 5.35
C SER A 15 -36.45 8.85 4.04
N ARG A 16 -36.76 9.83 3.21
CA ARG A 16 -36.08 10.04 1.91
C ARG A 16 -34.73 10.77 2.05
N ALA A 17 -34.60 11.67 3.03
CA ALA A 17 -33.35 12.37 3.30
C ALA A 17 -32.34 11.46 4.01
N THR A 18 -32.77 10.65 4.96
CA THR A 18 -31.95 9.67 5.65
C THR A 18 -31.48 8.54 4.74
N LEU A 19 -32.33 8.08 3.81
CA LEU A 19 -31.98 7.05 2.82
C LEU A 19 -30.92 7.57 1.81
N ARG A 20 -31.01 8.85 1.41
CA ARG A 20 -30.02 9.48 0.52
C ARG A 20 -28.69 9.74 1.24
N ALA A 21 -28.71 10.09 2.51
CA ALA A 21 -27.51 10.27 3.32
C ALA A 21 -26.76 8.93 3.55
N LEU A 22 -27.48 7.82 3.76
CA LEU A 22 -26.91 6.48 3.86
C LEU A 22 -26.30 6.00 2.54
N LEU A 23 -26.91 6.34 1.41
CA LEU A 23 -26.39 5.97 0.10
C LEU A 23 -25.09 6.70 -0.25
N ILE A 24 -24.93 7.95 0.17
CA ILE A 24 -23.71 8.76 -0.05
C ILE A 24 -22.58 8.27 0.87
N LEU A 25 -22.88 7.85 2.10
CA LEU A 25 -21.88 7.34 3.04
C LEU A 25 -21.27 5.99 2.58
N GLY A 26 -22.03 5.18 1.83
CA GLY A 26 -21.58 3.88 1.30
C GLY A 26 -20.56 3.97 0.16
N ILE A 27 -20.43 5.11 -0.52
CA ILE A 27 -19.56 5.28 -1.69
C ILE A 27 -18.10 5.57 -1.30
N PHE A 28 -17.84 6.06 -0.08
CA PHE A 28 -16.49 6.39 0.38
C PHE A 28 -15.70 5.22 1.01
N ALA A 29 -16.31 4.04 1.13
CA ALA A 29 -15.68 2.89 1.82
C ALA A 29 -14.70 2.06 0.97
N HIS A 30 -14.42 2.42 -0.28
CA HIS A 30 -13.65 1.56 -1.21
C HIS A 30 -12.25 2.06 -1.59
N ALA A 31 -11.70 3.08 -0.92
CA ALA A 31 -10.41 3.67 -1.29
C ALA A 31 -9.24 3.34 -0.33
N ALA A 32 -9.30 2.24 0.43
CA ALA A 32 -8.34 2.03 1.53
C ALA A 32 -7.49 0.74 1.41
N ASN A 33 -7.06 0.32 0.23
CA ASN A 33 -6.24 -0.90 0.10
C ASN A 33 -4.99 -0.78 -0.78
N ALA A 34 -4.42 0.41 -0.94
CA ALA A 34 -3.20 0.57 -1.75
C ALA A 34 -1.90 0.38 -0.94
N GLN A 35 -1.91 0.59 0.37
CA GLN A 35 -0.74 0.43 1.23
C GLN A 35 -1.02 -0.64 2.28
N GLN A 36 -0.26 -1.71 2.23
CA GLN A 36 -0.32 -2.76 3.24
C GLN A 36 0.76 -2.50 4.30
N SER A 37 0.42 -2.76 5.56
CA SER A 37 1.37 -2.70 6.66
C SER A 37 1.30 -3.94 7.52
N THR A 38 2.44 -4.31 8.11
CA THR A 38 2.57 -5.44 9.03
C THR A 38 3.33 -4.99 10.27
N GLN A 39 2.78 -5.30 11.44
CA GLN A 39 3.40 -4.97 12.72
C GLN A 39 4.42 -6.03 13.13
N TYR A 40 5.61 -5.56 13.55
CA TYR A 40 6.71 -6.34 14.11
C TYR A 40 7.20 -5.68 15.39
N ASP A 41 6.83 -6.20 16.54
CA ASP A 41 7.10 -5.57 17.84
C ASP A 41 6.67 -4.09 17.85
N GLN A 42 7.62 -3.17 18.01
CA GLN A 42 7.36 -1.73 17.97
C GLN A 42 7.41 -1.13 16.56
N TYR A 43 7.80 -1.92 15.54
CA TYR A 43 8.00 -1.47 14.18
C TYR A 43 6.81 -1.84 13.30
N GLU A 44 6.47 -0.97 12.37
CA GLU A 44 5.47 -1.20 11.35
C GLU A 44 6.13 -1.15 9.97
N LEU A 45 6.17 -2.29 9.29
CA LEU A 45 6.65 -2.40 7.92
C LEU A 45 5.51 -2.06 6.97
N HIS A 46 5.70 -1.00 6.18
CA HIS A 46 4.82 -0.62 5.08
C HIS A 46 5.39 -1.18 3.79
N HIS A 47 4.53 -1.76 2.97
CA HIS A 47 4.92 -2.25 1.65
C HIS A 47 3.82 -1.97 0.62
N SER A 48 4.22 -1.71 -0.61
CA SER A 48 3.30 -1.55 -1.73
C SER A 48 3.96 -1.90 -3.05
N ILE A 49 3.15 -2.33 -4.01
CA ILE A 49 3.59 -2.52 -5.38
C ILE A 49 3.16 -1.30 -6.20
N VAL A 50 4.12 -0.69 -6.87
CA VAL A 50 3.91 0.47 -7.75
C VAL A 50 4.31 0.08 -9.16
N TYR A 51 3.39 0.18 -10.12
CA TYR A 51 3.71 0.01 -11.52
C TYR A 51 4.50 1.21 -12.02
N THR A 52 5.58 0.97 -12.75
CA THR A 52 6.50 2.03 -13.18
C THR A 52 5.89 3.00 -14.18
N THR A 53 4.77 2.63 -14.80
CA THR A 53 3.99 3.52 -15.68
C THR A 53 3.35 4.69 -14.94
N PHE A 54 3.12 4.57 -13.63
CA PHE A 54 2.58 5.67 -12.79
C PHE A 54 3.63 6.72 -12.40
N LEU A 55 4.91 6.42 -12.57
CA LEU A 55 5.97 7.40 -12.35
C LEU A 55 6.02 8.38 -13.52
N SER A 56 6.30 9.66 -13.25
CA SER A 56 6.65 10.59 -14.32
C SER A 56 8.01 10.20 -14.92
N PRO A 57 8.30 10.56 -16.18
CA PRO A 57 9.61 10.30 -16.77
C PRO A 57 10.77 10.89 -15.96
N GLU A 58 10.57 12.06 -15.37
CA GLU A 58 11.56 12.79 -14.58
C GLU A 58 11.89 12.02 -13.30
N VAL A 59 10.86 11.58 -12.55
CA VAL A 59 11.01 10.79 -11.33
C VAL A 59 11.67 9.44 -11.63
N ALA A 60 11.26 8.78 -12.70
CA ALA A 60 11.86 7.51 -13.09
C ALA A 60 13.36 7.66 -13.44
N ALA A 61 13.72 8.75 -14.14
CA ALA A 61 15.12 9.04 -14.48
C ALA A 61 15.95 9.36 -13.23
N GLU A 62 15.40 10.14 -12.28
CA GLU A 62 16.08 10.50 -11.03
C GLU A 62 16.49 9.27 -10.21
N TYR A 63 15.62 8.26 -10.14
CA TYR A 63 15.89 7.03 -9.39
C TYR A 63 16.43 5.87 -10.24
N GLY A 64 16.76 6.11 -11.50
CA GLY A 64 17.28 5.09 -12.41
C GLY A 64 16.30 3.95 -12.68
N ILE A 65 14.99 4.26 -12.70
CA ILE A 65 13.92 3.29 -12.92
C ILE A 65 13.54 3.25 -14.40
N THR A 66 13.60 2.08 -15.00
CA THR A 66 13.07 1.88 -16.34
C THR A 66 11.55 1.73 -16.29
N ARG A 67 10.82 2.60 -17.01
CA ARG A 67 9.36 2.52 -17.13
C ARG A 67 8.95 1.49 -18.19
N GLY A 68 7.89 0.75 -17.90
CA GLY A 68 7.33 -0.24 -18.84
C GLY A 68 6.00 -0.80 -18.33
N ALA A 69 5.17 -1.28 -19.26
CA ALA A 69 3.88 -1.90 -18.95
C ALA A 69 4.01 -3.24 -18.20
N ASP A 70 5.20 -3.81 -18.24
CA ASP A 70 5.63 -5.07 -17.64
C ASP A 70 6.64 -4.86 -16.50
N LYS A 71 6.72 -3.65 -15.97
CA LYS A 71 7.67 -3.29 -14.92
C LYS A 71 6.95 -2.68 -13.71
N ALA A 72 7.35 -3.15 -12.55
CA ALA A 72 6.87 -2.65 -11.26
C ALA A 72 8.04 -2.54 -10.28
N MET A 73 7.76 -1.96 -9.14
CA MET A 73 8.68 -1.94 -8.00
C MET A 73 7.92 -2.25 -6.72
N LEU A 74 8.54 -3.01 -5.84
CA LEU A 74 8.15 -3.12 -4.45
C LEU A 74 8.75 -1.94 -3.70
N THR A 75 7.93 -1.17 -3.00
CA THR A 75 8.36 -0.13 -2.06
C THR A 75 8.23 -0.63 -0.64
N LEU A 76 9.27 -0.38 0.17
CA LEU A 76 9.33 -0.78 1.57
C LEU A 76 9.72 0.43 2.44
N SER A 77 9.09 0.54 3.59
CA SER A 77 9.43 1.54 4.60
C SER A 77 9.09 1.00 5.98
N VAL A 78 9.94 1.24 6.97
CA VAL A 78 9.69 0.86 8.36
C VAL A 78 9.59 2.10 9.23
N ARG A 79 8.64 2.12 10.15
CA ARG A 79 8.47 3.21 11.13
C ARG A 79 8.11 2.68 12.50
N ILE A 80 8.17 3.55 13.52
CA ILE A 80 7.69 3.28 14.88
C ILE A 80 6.43 4.11 15.10
N PRO A 81 5.22 3.53 15.06
CA PRO A 81 3.97 4.28 15.18
C PRO A 81 3.87 5.12 16.47
N SER A 82 4.38 4.59 17.58
CA SER A 82 4.36 5.26 18.88
C SER A 82 5.27 6.50 18.97
N SER A 83 6.18 6.69 18.03
CA SER A 83 7.10 7.85 18.03
C SER A 83 6.42 9.15 17.57
N GLY A 84 5.26 9.05 16.93
CA GLY A 84 4.62 10.18 16.25
C GLY A 84 5.34 10.66 14.98
N ASP A 85 6.50 10.08 14.64
CA ASP A 85 7.23 10.34 13.42
C ASP A 85 6.74 9.38 12.32
N THR A 86 6.22 9.93 11.25
CA THR A 86 5.74 9.17 10.08
C THR A 86 6.83 8.92 9.04
N SER A 87 8.03 9.46 9.25
CA SER A 87 9.17 9.24 8.36
C SER A 87 9.63 7.79 8.42
N GLY A 88 9.96 7.22 7.27
CA GLY A 88 10.60 5.91 7.21
C GLY A 88 11.99 5.97 7.83
N ARG A 89 12.39 4.88 8.51
CA ARG A 89 13.70 4.73 9.16
C ARG A 89 14.62 3.85 8.32
N PRO A 90 15.94 4.02 8.46
CA PRO A 90 16.91 3.09 7.87
C PRO A 90 16.68 1.66 8.36
N MET A 91 16.92 0.68 7.48
CA MET A 91 16.95 -0.75 7.82
C MET A 91 17.89 -1.48 6.87
N GLU A 92 18.48 -2.57 7.35
CA GLU A 92 19.17 -3.52 6.51
C GLU A 92 18.13 -4.49 5.92
N ILE A 93 18.22 -4.79 4.64
CA ILE A 93 17.28 -5.68 3.95
C ILE A 93 18.06 -6.63 3.06
N GLN A 94 17.70 -7.91 3.11
CA GLN A 94 18.18 -8.91 2.16
C GLN A 94 17.07 -9.93 1.90
N GLY A 95 17.00 -10.43 0.68
CA GLY A 95 15.96 -11.39 0.34
C GLY A 95 15.96 -11.75 -1.12
N ARG A 96 14.95 -12.53 -1.48
CA ARG A 96 14.76 -13.06 -2.83
C ARG A 96 13.36 -12.78 -3.34
N THR A 97 13.25 -12.71 -4.65
CA THR A 97 11.98 -12.65 -5.37
C THR A 97 11.96 -13.71 -6.45
N TRP A 98 10.79 -14.30 -6.70
CA TRP A 98 10.64 -15.31 -7.74
C TRP A 98 9.20 -15.34 -8.28
N ASP A 99 9.08 -15.92 -9.45
CA ASP A 99 7.82 -16.34 -10.07
C ASP A 99 7.77 -17.88 -10.16
N LEU A 100 6.92 -18.42 -11.03
CA LEU A 100 6.81 -19.88 -11.22
C LEU A 100 7.95 -20.47 -12.08
N ILE A 101 8.80 -19.62 -12.69
CA ILE A 101 9.80 -20.02 -13.69
C ILE A 101 11.19 -19.60 -13.23
N THR A 102 11.35 -18.38 -12.76
CA THR A 102 12.63 -17.75 -12.46
C THR A 102 12.63 -17.11 -11.07
N GLY A 103 13.82 -16.90 -10.53
CA GLY A 103 13.99 -16.20 -9.25
C GLY A 103 15.42 -15.73 -9.07
N GLY A 104 15.61 -14.84 -8.11
CA GLY A 104 16.92 -14.28 -7.79
C GLY A 104 16.87 -13.42 -6.53
N GLU A 105 18.01 -12.87 -6.18
CA GLU A 105 18.13 -11.90 -5.10
C GLU A 105 17.37 -10.61 -5.44
N MET A 106 16.89 -9.91 -4.42
CA MET A 106 16.25 -8.61 -4.56
C MET A 106 17.31 -7.53 -4.80
N ASP A 107 17.14 -6.73 -5.86
CA ASP A 107 17.93 -5.51 -6.10
C ASP A 107 17.38 -4.37 -5.21
N VAL A 108 17.75 -4.38 -3.94
CA VAL A 108 17.27 -3.42 -2.94
C VAL A 108 18.05 -2.12 -3.09
N ARG A 109 17.33 -1.03 -3.36
CA ARG A 109 17.90 0.33 -3.47
C ARG A 109 17.33 1.22 -2.39
N GLU A 110 18.22 1.80 -1.58
CA GLU A 110 17.85 2.77 -0.56
C GLU A 110 17.63 4.14 -1.18
N ILE A 111 16.53 4.80 -0.81
CA ILE A 111 16.20 6.16 -1.21
C ILE A 111 16.07 7.01 0.06
N ARG A 112 16.75 8.16 0.06
CA ARG A 112 16.70 9.14 1.16
C ARG A 112 16.12 10.46 0.65
N GLU A 113 15.02 10.87 1.21
CA GLU A 113 14.37 12.15 0.94
C GLU A 113 14.18 12.95 2.23
N GLY A 114 15.04 13.93 2.44
CA GLY A 114 15.07 14.71 3.68
C GLY A 114 15.33 13.81 4.89
N ARG A 115 14.30 13.62 5.73
CA ARG A 115 14.37 12.74 6.92
C ARG A 115 13.83 11.34 6.67
N ALA A 116 13.15 11.12 5.55
CA ALA A 116 12.52 9.86 5.24
C ALA A 116 13.52 8.92 4.51
N THR A 117 13.52 7.66 4.92
CA THR A 117 14.23 6.59 4.22
C THR A 117 13.21 5.54 3.78
N TYR A 118 13.27 5.15 2.53
CA TYR A 118 12.50 4.04 1.99
C TYR A 118 13.33 3.25 0.98
N TYR A 119 12.85 2.09 0.62
CA TYR A 119 13.57 1.16 -0.23
C TYR A 119 12.71 0.78 -1.41
N ILE A 120 13.33 0.65 -2.56
CA ILE A 120 12.68 0.19 -3.78
C ILE A 120 13.38 -1.06 -4.30
N VAL A 121 12.58 -1.98 -4.84
CA VAL A 121 13.05 -3.20 -5.49
C VAL A 121 12.38 -3.26 -6.86
N PRO A 122 13.04 -2.77 -7.92
CA PRO A 122 12.53 -2.86 -9.28
C PRO A 122 12.51 -4.31 -9.77
N PHE A 123 11.49 -4.69 -10.50
CA PHE A 123 11.39 -6.01 -11.13
C PHE A 123 10.53 -5.98 -12.40
N GLU A 124 10.73 -6.97 -13.26
CA GLU A 124 9.91 -7.22 -14.43
C GLU A 124 8.95 -8.39 -14.17
N PHE A 125 7.80 -8.40 -14.83
CA PHE A 125 6.80 -9.43 -14.65
C PHE A 125 6.07 -9.76 -15.98
N LEU A 126 5.49 -10.97 -16.05
CA LEU A 126 4.61 -11.39 -17.13
C LEU A 126 3.15 -11.09 -16.77
N ASP A 127 2.30 -10.95 -17.80
CA ASP A 127 0.87 -10.73 -17.58
C ASP A 127 0.25 -11.87 -16.78
N ARG A 128 -0.56 -11.51 -15.78
CA ARG A 128 -1.21 -12.42 -14.82
C ARG A 128 -0.27 -13.24 -13.96
N GLU A 129 0.98 -12.81 -13.82
CA GLU A 129 2.00 -13.49 -13.03
C GLU A 129 1.71 -13.40 -11.54
N TYR A 130 2.06 -14.47 -10.82
CA TYR A 130 2.23 -14.44 -9.38
C TYR A 130 3.71 -14.21 -9.05
N ARG A 131 4.01 -13.11 -8.34
CA ARG A 131 5.34 -12.79 -7.83
C ARG A 131 5.37 -13.01 -6.33
N PHE A 132 6.43 -13.65 -5.86
CA PHE A 132 6.70 -13.92 -4.45
C PHE A 132 7.89 -13.09 -4.01
N PHE A 133 7.83 -12.59 -2.79
CA PHE A 133 8.93 -11.93 -2.11
C PHE A 133 9.10 -12.57 -0.74
N GLU A 134 10.34 -12.87 -0.38
CA GLU A 134 10.73 -13.35 0.95
C GLU A 134 12.02 -12.62 1.33
N PHE A 135 11.96 -11.85 2.41
CA PHE A 135 13.10 -11.05 2.84
C PHE A 135 13.16 -10.93 4.35
N THR A 136 14.37 -10.74 4.84
CA THR A 136 14.62 -10.33 6.21
C THR A 136 14.96 -8.85 6.25
N PHE A 137 14.65 -8.22 7.38
CA PHE A 137 14.99 -6.82 7.61
C PHE A 137 15.31 -6.55 9.08
N VAL A 138 16.25 -5.64 9.29
CA VAL A 138 16.68 -5.17 10.62
C VAL A 138 16.54 -3.65 10.64
N PRO A 139 15.49 -3.09 11.27
CA PRO A 139 15.38 -1.65 11.45
C PRO A 139 16.54 -1.09 12.26
N GLU A 140 16.97 0.13 11.96
CA GLU A 140 18.01 0.81 12.74
C GLU A 140 17.65 0.86 14.23
N GLY A 141 18.54 0.34 15.08
CA GLY A 141 18.35 0.24 16.52
C GLY A 141 17.52 -0.96 16.97
N ALA A 142 17.11 -1.85 16.08
CA ALA A 142 16.48 -3.12 16.44
C ALA A 142 17.52 -4.13 16.92
N ALA A 143 17.14 -4.94 17.91
CA ALA A 143 17.96 -6.08 18.36
C ALA A 143 17.67 -7.37 17.57
N ASN A 144 16.51 -7.43 16.92
CA ASN A 144 16.02 -8.60 16.22
C ASN A 144 15.97 -8.38 14.71
N GLU A 145 16.20 -9.45 13.98
CA GLU A 145 15.88 -9.56 12.56
C GLU A 145 14.44 -10.05 12.41
N TYR A 146 13.71 -9.51 11.44
CA TYR A 146 12.34 -9.88 11.14
C TYR A 146 12.25 -10.47 9.74
N GLU A 147 11.41 -11.47 9.56
CA GLU A 147 11.12 -12.07 8.25
C GLU A 147 9.75 -11.59 7.74
N HIS A 148 9.70 -11.25 6.45
CA HIS A 148 8.44 -10.94 5.76
C HIS A 148 8.31 -11.74 4.47
N LYS A 149 7.10 -12.27 4.24
CA LYS A 149 6.75 -13.02 3.04
C LYS A 149 5.49 -12.43 2.44
N MET A 150 5.51 -12.18 1.15
CA MET A 150 4.33 -11.71 0.44
C MET A 150 4.21 -12.35 -0.93
N LYS A 151 2.97 -12.43 -1.39
CA LYS A 151 2.60 -12.89 -2.73
C LYS A 151 1.68 -11.85 -3.35
N VAL A 152 1.95 -11.48 -4.59
CA VAL A 152 1.11 -10.54 -5.34
C VAL A 152 0.81 -11.13 -6.71
N GLN A 153 -0.38 -10.85 -7.23
CA GLN A 153 -0.72 -11.11 -8.62
C GLN A 153 -0.62 -9.81 -9.41
N LEU A 154 0.05 -9.86 -10.55
CA LEU A 154 0.37 -8.71 -11.39
C LEU A 154 -0.31 -8.83 -12.75
N TRP A 155 -0.76 -7.70 -13.27
CA TRP A 155 -1.36 -7.60 -14.59
C TRP A 155 -0.62 -6.53 -15.39
N ARG A 156 -0.32 -6.85 -16.64
CA ARG A 156 0.31 -5.91 -17.56
C ARG A 156 -0.58 -4.68 -17.75
N GLN A 157 0.00 -3.52 -17.60
CA GLN A 157 -0.70 -2.26 -17.83
C GLN A 157 -0.91 -2.04 -19.32
N GLN A 158 -2.11 -1.56 -19.69
CA GLN A 158 -2.46 -1.25 -21.10
C GLN A 158 -2.04 0.16 -21.48
#